data_b2cc17b66db476ef6e4a5ffe11a15db0
#
_entry.id   b2cc17b66db476ef6e4a5ffe11a15db0
#
_cell.length_a   1.000
_cell.length_b   1.000
_cell.length_c   1.000
_cell.angle_alpha   90.00
_cell.angle_beta   90.00
_cell.angle_gamma   90.00
#
_symmetry.space_group_name_H-M   'P 1'
#
loop_
_entity.id
_entity.type
_entity.pdbx_description
1 polymer ?
#
loop_
_entity_poly.entity_id
_entity_poly.type
_entity_poly.pdbx_seq_one_letter_code
_entity_poly.pdbx_strand_id
1 'polypeptide(L)'
;MLDNIKGILTKITLIIMITSSICSILDVQGEVTKVTNQSLETSVVGVKNIFSNEGLKFFFSSPIETFKNFKPLVLLIISLMAVSIGKSSGLFKAIFTPFRTLKPSVVTFITLFVGIISSFLGEYGFILVIPLTAVIYQYLGRNSMLGILTSFLGVSMGYGAGLVFNYDDYTLGLLTKAAAVVDVDKNYIFNAWSNTYAMSAATFIIALIGTIIIETVLKPKVKESIKEEDELKISKKGLLLSN
;
A
#
# COMPACT_ATOMS: atom_id res chain seq x y z
N MET A 1 -23.28 -1.77 -3.24
CA MET A 1 -21.86 -1.89 -2.90
C MET A 1 -21.50 -1.06 -1.65
N LEU A 2 -21.84 0.22 -1.60
CA LEU A 2 -21.59 1.12 -0.45
C LEU A 2 -22.24 0.63 0.86
N ASP A 3 -23.45 0.09 0.81
CA ASP A 3 -24.16 -0.39 1.99
C ASP A 3 -23.50 -1.65 2.59
N ASN A 4 -22.95 -2.52 1.76
CA ASN A 4 -22.17 -3.66 2.23
C ASN A 4 -20.87 -3.22 2.92
N ILE A 5 -20.20 -2.19 2.40
CA ILE A 5 -18.98 -1.65 3.01
C ILE A 5 -19.29 -1.00 4.36
N LYS A 6 -20.37 -0.20 4.44
CA LYS A 6 -20.84 0.38 5.73
C LYS A 6 -21.15 -0.71 6.75
N GLY A 7 -21.87 -1.76 6.34
CA GLY A 7 -22.18 -2.88 7.24
C GLY A 7 -20.95 -3.63 7.75
N ILE A 8 -19.94 -3.83 6.89
CA ILE A 8 -18.68 -4.46 7.29
C ILE A 8 -17.90 -3.55 8.25
N LEU A 9 -17.78 -2.26 7.94
CA LEU A 9 -17.08 -1.30 8.78
C LEU A 9 -17.71 -1.21 10.17
N THR A 10 -19.05 -1.14 10.25
CA THR A 10 -19.78 -1.12 11.52
C THR A 10 -19.51 -2.37 12.35
N LYS A 11 -19.52 -3.57 11.73
CA LYS A 11 -19.22 -4.82 12.42
C LYS A 11 -17.80 -4.85 12.96
N ILE A 12 -16.80 -4.43 12.16
CA ILE A 12 -15.40 -4.37 12.58
C ILE A 12 -15.25 -3.40 13.77
N THR A 13 -15.83 -2.20 13.69
CA THR A 13 -15.78 -1.22 14.77
C THR A 13 -16.39 -1.78 16.06
N LEU A 14 -17.52 -2.45 15.95
CA LEU A 14 -18.20 -3.05 17.11
C LEU A 14 -17.37 -4.18 17.73
N ILE A 15 -16.73 -5.02 16.92
CA ILE A 15 -15.82 -6.07 17.40
C ILE A 15 -14.64 -5.44 18.16
N ILE A 16 -14.01 -4.40 17.62
CA ILE A 16 -12.88 -3.70 18.25
C ILE A 16 -13.31 -3.10 19.60
N MET A 17 -14.49 -2.47 19.65
CA MET A 17 -15.01 -1.89 20.89
C MET A 17 -15.27 -2.94 21.97
N ILE A 18 -15.89 -4.06 21.62
CA ILE A 18 -16.16 -5.17 22.54
C ILE A 18 -14.84 -5.79 23.03
N THR A 19 -13.92 -6.09 22.12
CA THR A 19 -12.61 -6.69 22.46
C THR A 19 -11.81 -5.78 23.38
N SER A 20 -11.74 -4.47 23.09
CA SER A 20 -11.06 -3.49 23.94
C SER A 20 -11.65 -3.46 25.35
N SER A 21 -12.97 -3.53 25.48
CA SER A 21 -13.63 -3.54 26.79
C SER A 21 -13.34 -4.80 27.58
N ILE A 22 -13.39 -5.96 26.95
CA ILE A 22 -13.06 -7.25 27.57
C ILE A 22 -11.60 -7.25 28.03
N CYS A 23 -10.66 -6.87 27.17
CA CYS A 23 -9.23 -6.82 27.49
C CYS A 23 -8.94 -5.81 28.62
N SER A 24 -9.66 -4.69 28.67
CA SER A 24 -9.52 -3.72 29.77
C SER A 24 -10.05 -4.23 31.10
N ILE A 25 -11.14 -5.00 31.10
CA ILE A 25 -11.69 -5.64 32.32
C ILE A 25 -10.74 -6.74 32.83
N LEU A 26 -10.07 -7.45 31.94
CA LEU A 26 -9.10 -8.49 32.25
C LEU A 26 -7.70 -7.93 32.59
N ASP A 27 -7.54 -6.59 32.64
CA ASP A 27 -6.28 -5.90 32.87
C ASP A 27 -5.12 -6.42 31.96
N VAL A 28 -5.45 -6.64 30.70
CA VAL A 28 -4.47 -7.12 29.71
C VAL A 28 -3.46 -6.01 29.45
N GLN A 29 -2.19 -6.34 29.69
CA GLN A 29 -1.06 -5.43 29.46
C GLN A 29 -0.19 -6.02 28.34
N GLY A 30 0.40 -5.17 27.52
CA GLY A 30 1.33 -5.52 26.46
C GLY A 30 2.61 -4.71 26.58
N GLU A 31 3.73 -5.35 26.24
CA GLU A 31 5.00 -4.66 26.13
C GLU A 31 5.15 -4.09 24.72
N VAL A 32 5.36 -2.77 24.64
CA VAL A 32 5.63 -2.09 23.39
C VAL A 32 7.08 -1.66 23.37
N THR A 33 7.86 -2.26 22.48
CA THR A 33 9.26 -1.91 22.29
C THR A 33 9.38 -0.89 21.16
N LYS A 34 9.89 0.30 21.48
CA LYS A 34 10.21 1.34 20.49
C LYS A 34 11.71 1.33 20.24
N VAL A 35 12.08 1.31 18.98
CA VAL A 35 13.46 1.49 18.54
C VAL A 35 13.70 2.99 18.39
N THR A 36 14.45 3.58 19.29
CA THR A 36 14.86 4.99 19.23
C THR A 36 16.38 5.05 19.12
N ASN A 37 16.90 5.62 18.05
CA ASN A 37 18.33 5.98 17.83
C ASN A 37 19.38 5.06 18.48
N GLN A 38 19.24 3.73 18.35
CA GLN A 38 20.15 2.69 18.92
C GLN A 38 19.82 2.17 20.33
N SER A 39 18.73 2.59 20.95
CA SER A 39 18.23 2.01 22.20
C SER A 39 16.86 1.37 22.00
N LEU A 40 16.64 0.24 22.66
CA LEU A 40 15.33 -0.41 22.77
C LEU A 40 14.69 0.10 24.06
N GLU A 41 13.65 0.91 23.94
CA GLU A 41 12.84 1.32 25.07
C GLU A 41 11.58 0.45 25.12
N THR A 42 11.50 -0.41 26.12
CA THR A 42 10.31 -1.22 26.37
C THR A 42 9.41 -0.51 27.37
N SER A 43 8.18 -0.24 26.96
CA SER A 43 7.14 0.33 27.82
C SER A 43 5.96 -0.62 27.93
N VAL A 44 5.48 -0.85 29.15
CA VAL A 44 4.27 -1.62 29.39
C VAL A 44 3.07 -0.72 29.18
N VAL A 45 2.15 -1.11 28.30
CA VAL A 45 0.93 -0.37 27.97
C VAL A 45 -0.27 -1.23 28.28
N GLY A 46 -1.14 -0.76 29.14
CA GLY A 46 -2.43 -1.39 29.42
C GLY A 46 -3.50 -1.02 28.39
N VAL A 47 -4.40 -1.95 28.12
CA VAL A 47 -5.53 -1.72 27.22
C VAL A 47 -6.53 -0.79 27.90
N LYS A 48 -6.85 0.34 27.26
CA LYS A 48 -7.84 1.30 27.76
C LYS A 48 -9.26 0.92 27.33
N ASN A 49 -10.21 1.04 28.24
CA ASN A 49 -11.62 0.80 27.92
C ASN A 49 -12.20 1.95 27.07
N ILE A 50 -12.66 1.64 25.87
CA ILE A 50 -13.24 2.64 24.95
C ILE A 50 -14.53 3.25 25.52
N PHE A 51 -15.29 2.53 26.34
CA PHE A 51 -16.52 3.04 26.96
C PHE A 51 -16.29 3.87 28.24
N SER A 52 -15.04 4.02 28.70
CA SER A 52 -14.74 4.99 29.77
C SER A 52 -14.82 6.42 29.25
N ASN A 53 -14.96 7.41 30.18
CA ASN A 53 -14.96 8.83 29.80
C ASN A 53 -13.69 9.24 29.01
N GLU A 54 -12.55 8.67 29.38
CA GLU A 54 -11.28 8.89 28.68
C GLU A 54 -11.26 8.20 27.32
N GLY A 55 -11.77 6.96 27.23
CA GLY A 55 -11.88 6.21 26.00
C GLY A 55 -12.82 6.86 24.99
N LEU A 56 -13.96 7.36 25.45
CA LEU A 56 -14.90 8.09 24.59
C LEU A 56 -14.30 9.41 24.08
N LYS A 57 -13.63 10.19 24.94
CA LYS A 57 -12.90 11.38 24.51
C LYS A 57 -11.86 11.02 23.44
N PHE A 58 -11.07 9.98 23.68
CA PHE A 58 -10.08 9.50 22.70
C PHE A 58 -10.74 9.08 21.40
N PHE A 59 -11.84 8.32 21.45
CA PHE A 59 -12.56 7.85 20.26
C PHE A 59 -13.07 8.99 19.37
N PHE A 60 -13.53 10.09 19.95
CA PHE A 60 -14.05 11.22 19.18
C PHE A 60 -12.99 12.26 18.81
N SER A 61 -11.95 12.44 19.59
CA SER A 61 -10.91 13.43 19.34
C SER A 61 -9.75 12.86 18.50
N SER A 62 -9.35 11.62 18.75
CA SER A 62 -8.17 11.02 18.10
C SER A 62 -8.31 10.84 16.58
N PRO A 63 -9.49 10.56 15.97
CA PRO A 63 -9.59 10.46 14.53
C PRO A 63 -9.17 11.73 13.80
N ILE A 64 -9.56 12.90 14.33
CA ILE A 64 -9.22 14.20 13.74
C ILE A 64 -7.72 14.47 13.86
N GLU A 65 -7.16 14.18 15.03
CA GLU A 65 -5.73 14.37 15.30
C GLU A 65 -4.89 13.37 14.51
N THR A 66 -5.29 12.11 14.47
CA THR A 66 -4.66 11.08 13.66
C THR A 66 -4.69 11.43 12.18
N PHE A 67 -5.82 11.94 11.68
CA PHE A 67 -5.95 12.37 10.29
C PHE A 67 -5.03 13.56 9.97
N LYS A 68 -4.96 14.56 10.86
CA LYS A 68 -4.05 15.71 10.69
C LYS A 68 -2.58 15.29 10.67
N ASN A 69 -2.21 14.33 11.52
CA ASN A 69 -0.85 13.85 11.69
C ASN A 69 -0.50 12.70 10.75
N PHE A 70 -1.44 12.26 9.90
CA PHE A 70 -1.21 11.16 8.96
C PHE A 70 -0.32 11.61 7.81
N LYS A 71 0.98 11.48 7.99
CA LYS A 71 2.01 11.88 7.01
C LYS A 71 1.77 11.36 5.60
N PRO A 72 1.32 10.08 5.38
CA PRO A 72 1.05 9.57 4.06
C PRO A 72 -0.01 10.34 3.27
N LEU A 73 -0.96 11.02 3.95
CA LEU A 73 -2.01 11.79 3.29
C LEU A 73 -1.48 12.95 2.44
N VAL A 74 -0.50 13.70 2.98
CA VAL A 74 0.11 14.82 2.26
C VAL A 74 0.81 14.33 1.01
N LEU A 75 1.55 13.22 1.12
CA LEU A 75 2.24 12.62 -0.01
C LEU A 75 1.26 12.08 -1.05
N LEU A 76 0.14 11.48 -0.62
CA LEU A 76 -0.92 11.01 -1.52
C LEU A 76 -1.50 12.17 -2.34
N ILE A 77 -1.80 13.30 -1.70
CA ILE A 77 -2.32 14.49 -2.40
C ILE A 77 -1.30 14.99 -3.42
N ILE A 78 -0.04 15.14 -3.03
CA ILE A 78 1.03 15.60 -3.93
C ILE A 78 1.20 14.63 -5.10
N SER A 79 1.19 13.32 -4.84
CA SER A 79 1.28 12.28 -5.87
C SER A 79 0.13 12.36 -6.87
N LEU A 80 -1.11 12.49 -6.39
CA LEU A 80 -2.28 12.64 -7.25
C LEU A 80 -2.24 13.94 -8.07
N MET A 81 -1.77 15.04 -7.48
CA MET A 81 -1.56 16.30 -8.20
C MET A 81 -0.51 16.14 -9.31
N ALA A 82 0.63 15.51 -9.01
CA ALA A 82 1.68 15.26 -10.00
C ALA A 82 1.17 14.38 -11.16
N VAL A 83 0.43 13.31 -10.85
CA VAL A 83 -0.21 12.44 -11.86
C VAL A 83 -1.24 13.22 -12.69
N SER A 84 -2.03 14.10 -12.07
CA SER A 84 -3.01 14.94 -12.76
C SER A 84 -2.34 15.93 -13.71
N ILE A 85 -1.26 16.60 -13.27
CA ILE A 85 -0.47 17.51 -14.10
C ILE A 85 0.16 16.76 -15.28
N GLY A 86 0.76 15.57 -15.03
CA GLY A 86 1.32 14.73 -16.10
C GLY A 86 0.28 14.28 -17.12
N LYS A 87 -0.97 14.03 -16.67
CA LYS A 87 -2.10 13.70 -17.56
C LYS A 87 -2.52 14.93 -18.38
N SER A 88 -2.73 16.08 -17.75
CA SER A 88 -3.23 17.30 -18.41
C SER A 88 -2.22 17.94 -19.35
N SER A 89 -0.92 17.85 -19.04
CA SER A 89 0.15 18.34 -19.91
C SER A 89 0.40 17.50 -21.16
N GLY A 90 -0.20 16.32 -21.24
CA GLY A 90 0.06 15.36 -22.32
C GLY A 90 1.38 14.59 -22.20
N LEU A 91 2.14 14.80 -21.11
CA LEU A 91 3.41 14.13 -20.85
C LEU A 91 3.27 12.59 -20.90
N PHE A 92 2.28 12.06 -20.16
CA PHE A 92 2.04 10.61 -20.12
C PHE A 92 1.62 10.06 -21.48
N LYS A 93 0.84 10.82 -22.26
CA LYS A 93 0.48 10.43 -23.62
C LYS A 93 1.74 10.31 -24.49
N ALA A 94 2.63 11.28 -24.45
CA ALA A 94 3.87 11.27 -25.22
C ALA A 94 4.77 10.09 -24.83
N ILE A 95 4.92 9.82 -23.52
CA ILE A 95 5.81 8.76 -23.02
C ILE A 95 5.22 7.36 -23.28
N PHE A 96 3.93 7.14 -22.99
CA PHE A 96 3.36 5.78 -22.94
C PHE A 96 2.68 5.33 -24.24
N THR A 97 2.29 6.24 -25.14
CA THR A 97 1.69 5.84 -26.42
C THR A 97 2.58 4.91 -27.26
N PRO A 98 3.90 5.12 -27.35
CA PRO A 98 4.77 4.20 -28.10
C PRO A 98 4.75 2.75 -27.57
N PHE A 99 4.45 2.57 -26.30
CA PHE A 99 4.42 1.24 -25.66
C PHE A 99 3.09 0.49 -25.84
N ARG A 100 2.09 1.09 -26.51
CA ARG A 100 0.79 0.43 -26.79
C ARG A 100 0.94 -0.86 -27.61
N THR A 101 2.02 -0.99 -28.36
CA THR A 101 2.33 -2.18 -29.17
C THR A 101 2.86 -3.35 -28.35
N LEU A 102 3.23 -3.13 -27.09
CA LEU A 102 3.72 -4.19 -26.22
C LEU A 102 2.63 -5.23 -25.94
N LYS A 103 3.06 -6.50 -25.87
CA LYS A 103 2.17 -7.59 -25.47
C LYS A 103 1.61 -7.33 -24.08
N PRO A 104 0.31 -7.58 -23.84
CA PRO A 104 -0.33 -7.37 -22.53
C PRO A 104 0.45 -8.00 -21.36
N SER A 105 0.95 -9.22 -21.53
CA SER A 105 1.70 -9.92 -20.48
C SER A 105 3.03 -9.22 -20.13
N VAL A 106 3.68 -8.57 -21.10
CA VAL A 106 4.90 -7.80 -20.85
C VAL A 106 4.59 -6.57 -20.00
N VAL A 107 3.51 -5.86 -20.31
CA VAL A 107 3.07 -4.71 -19.51
C VAL A 107 2.76 -5.13 -18.08
N THR A 108 2.04 -6.24 -17.91
CA THR A 108 1.70 -6.78 -16.58
C THR A 108 2.96 -7.18 -15.81
N PHE A 109 3.92 -7.86 -16.47
CA PHE A 109 5.20 -8.24 -15.87
C PHE A 109 5.99 -7.01 -15.41
N ILE A 110 6.14 -6.00 -16.26
CA ILE A 110 6.86 -4.77 -15.93
C ILE A 110 6.17 -4.06 -14.75
N THR A 111 4.84 -4.00 -14.75
CA THR A 111 4.08 -3.37 -13.65
C THR A 111 4.27 -4.08 -12.33
N LEU A 112 4.21 -5.42 -12.31
CA LEU A 112 4.50 -6.22 -11.13
C LEU A 112 5.93 -6.03 -10.66
N PHE A 113 6.88 -6.11 -11.58
CA PHE A 113 8.31 -5.97 -11.28
C PHE A 113 8.63 -4.60 -10.68
N VAL A 114 8.11 -3.52 -11.28
CA VAL A 114 8.24 -2.15 -10.73
C VAL A 114 7.53 -2.03 -9.39
N GLY A 115 6.35 -2.63 -9.23
CA GLY A 115 5.64 -2.70 -7.97
C GLY A 115 6.47 -3.35 -6.87
N ILE A 116 7.04 -4.53 -7.14
CA ILE A 116 7.90 -5.26 -6.19
C ILE A 116 9.12 -4.42 -5.80
N ILE A 117 9.82 -3.82 -6.77
CA ILE A 117 10.99 -2.99 -6.48
C ILE A 117 10.60 -1.76 -5.66
N SER A 118 9.43 -1.17 -5.91
CA SER A 118 9.00 0.03 -5.20
C SER A 118 8.79 -0.20 -3.69
N SER A 119 8.76 -1.45 -3.24
CA SER A 119 8.69 -1.79 -1.81
C SER A 119 9.87 -1.27 -0.99
N PHE A 120 11.04 -1.00 -1.63
CA PHE A 120 12.14 -0.35 -0.92
C PHE A 120 11.77 1.03 -0.39
N LEU A 121 10.76 1.69 -0.97
CA LEU A 121 10.17 2.93 -0.48
C LEU A 121 9.21 2.71 0.71
N GLY A 122 9.01 1.46 1.14
CA GLY A 122 8.02 1.10 2.16
C GLY A 122 6.60 1.45 1.72
N GLU A 123 5.83 2.03 2.62
CA GLU A 123 4.42 2.41 2.37
C GLU A 123 4.24 3.42 1.23
N TYR A 124 5.27 4.21 0.91
CA TYR A 124 5.22 5.19 -0.18
C TYR A 124 5.10 4.55 -1.56
N GLY A 125 5.51 3.29 -1.72
CA GLY A 125 5.31 2.52 -2.94
C GLY A 125 3.83 2.44 -3.33
N PHE A 126 2.93 2.19 -2.36
CA PHE A 126 1.48 2.15 -2.61
C PHE A 126 0.95 3.52 -3.08
N ILE A 127 1.43 4.60 -2.47
CA ILE A 127 0.95 5.95 -2.74
C ILE A 127 1.37 6.44 -4.13
N LEU A 128 2.57 6.08 -4.57
CA LEU A 128 3.14 6.56 -5.83
C LEU A 128 2.79 5.65 -7.01
N VAL A 129 2.97 4.34 -6.87
CA VAL A 129 2.89 3.41 -7.99
C VAL A 129 1.46 3.12 -8.41
N ILE A 130 0.52 3.00 -7.47
CA ILE A 130 -0.85 2.63 -7.79
C ILE A 130 -1.58 3.69 -8.65
N PRO A 131 -1.60 4.98 -8.28
CA PRO A 131 -2.23 6.00 -9.11
C PRO A 131 -1.56 6.16 -10.48
N LEU A 132 -0.24 6.07 -10.50
CA LEU A 132 0.53 6.17 -11.75
C LEU A 132 0.19 5.05 -12.72
N THR A 133 0.15 3.80 -12.26
CA THR A 133 -0.17 2.65 -13.09
C THR A 133 -1.61 2.66 -13.59
N ALA A 134 -2.56 3.17 -12.82
CA ALA A 134 -3.93 3.37 -13.28
C ALA A 134 -3.98 4.22 -14.57
N VAL A 135 -3.26 5.33 -14.58
CA VAL A 135 -3.18 6.23 -15.73
C VAL A 135 -2.38 5.62 -16.88
N ILE A 136 -1.26 4.95 -16.59
CA ILE A 136 -0.45 4.26 -17.62
C ILE A 136 -1.29 3.23 -18.36
N TYR A 137 -2.08 2.42 -17.66
CA TYR A 137 -2.93 1.41 -18.29
C TYR A 137 -3.97 2.03 -19.23
N GLN A 138 -4.54 3.20 -18.91
CA GLN A 138 -5.43 3.94 -19.82
C GLN A 138 -4.71 4.28 -21.13
N TYR A 139 -3.51 4.85 -21.06
CA TYR A 139 -2.74 5.18 -22.26
C TYR A 139 -2.31 3.96 -23.06
N LEU A 140 -2.11 2.83 -22.42
CA LEU A 140 -1.83 1.56 -23.09
C LEU A 140 -3.08 0.87 -23.66
N GLY A 141 -4.27 1.46 -23.52
CA GLY A 141 -5.54 0.88 -23.96
C GLY A 141 -6.00 -0.30 -23.12
N ARG A 142 -5.57 -0.37 -21.86
CA ARG A 142 -5.92 -1.42 -20.90
C ARG A 142 -6.83 -0.87 -19.81
N ASN A 143 -7.53 -1.77 -19.14
CA ASN A 143 -8.40 -1.39 -18.02
C ASN A 143 -7.59 -0.83 -16.84
N SER A 144 -7.92 0.39 -16.38
CA SER A 144 -7.24 1.05 -15.25
C SER A 144 -7.35 0.27 -13.96
N MET A 145 -8.49 -0.38 -13.71
CA MET A 145 -8.69 -1.21 -12.52
C MET A 145 -7.73 -2.40 -12.47
N LEU A 146 -7.43 -2.98 -13.66
CA LEU A 146 -6.43 -4.02 -13.77
C LEU A 146 -5.03 -3.48 -13.42
N GLY A 147 -4.73 -2.23 -13.83
CA GLY A 147 -3.48 -1.55 -13.46
C GLY A 147 -3.35 -1.34 -11.96
N ILE A 148 -4.41 -0.85 -11.31
CA ILE A 148 -4.49 -0.67 -9.86
C ILE A 148 -4.24 -2.00 -9.13
N LEU A 149 -4.96 -3.05 -9.51
CA LEU A 149 -4.84 -4.36 -8.87
C LEU A 149 -3.44 -4.97 -9.09
N THR A 150 -2.90 -4.86 -10.30
CA THR A 150 -1.57 -5.38 -10.63
C THR A 150 -0.48 -4.68 -9.81
N SER A 151 -0.52 -3.35 -9.74
CA SER A 151 0.48 -2.59 -8.97
C SER A 151 0.33 -2.80 -7.46
N PHE A 152 -0.90 -2.87 -6.95
CA PHE A 152 -1.16 -3.18 -5.55
C PHE A 152 -0.58 -4.55 -5.17
N LEU A 153 -0.81 -5.58 -5.99
CA LEU A 153 -0.22 -6.91 -5.79
C LEU A 153 1.31 -6.85 -5.85
N GLY A 154 1.88 -6.11 -6.82
CA GLY A 154 3.32 -5.95 -6.93
C GLY A 154 3.95 -5.34 -5.68
N VAL A 155 3.43 -4.19 -5.21
CA VAL A 155 3.95 -3.53 -4.01
C VAL A 155 3.79 -4.42 -2.78
N SER A 156 2.62 -5.08 -2.62
CA SER A 156 2.35 -5.97 -1.48
C SER A 156 3.30 -7.18 -1.44
N MET A 157 3.59 -7.77 -2.59
CA MET A 157 4.54 -8.89 -2.69
C MET A 157 5.99 -8.47 -2.48
N GLY A 158 6.28 -7.18 -2.66
CA GLY A 158 7.61 -6.61 -2.49
C GLY A 158 8.11 -6.62 -1.04
N TYR A 159 7.26 -6.83 -0.04
CA TYR A 159 7.70 -6.99 1.35
C TYR A 159 8.53 -8.25 1.58
N GLY A 160 8.34 -9.30 0.79
CA GLY A 160 9.13 -10.53 0.84
C GLY A 160 10.11 -10.71 -0.35
N ALA A 161 10.20 -9.71 -1.23
CA ALA A 161 11.03 -9.73 -2.43
C ALA A 161 11.52 -8.33 -2.76
N GLY A 162 12.58 -8.22 -3.55
CA GLY A 162 13.16 -6.92 -3.94
C GLY A 162 14.56 -7.11 -4.48
N LEU A 163 15.09 -6.08 -5.16
CA LEU A 163 16.48 -6.06 -5.60
C LEU A 163 17.39 -5.42 -4.55
N VAL A 164 16.80 -4.70 -3.61
CA VAL A 164 17.49 -4.00 -2.53
C VAL A 164 16.74 -4.31 -1.25
N PHE A 165 17.43 -4.42 -0.12
CA PHE A 165 16.77 -4.57 1.18
C PHE A 165 15.83 -3.39 1.44
N ASN A 166 14.68 -3.65 2.03
CA ASN A 166 13.72 -2.63 2.41
C ASN A 166 13.92 -2.19 3.88
N TYR A 167 13.15 -1.19 4.31
CA TYR A 167 13.21 -0.70 5.69
C TYR A 167 12.84 -1.78 6.72
N ASP A 168 11.88 -2.64 6.38
CA ASP A 168 11.42 -3.70 7.27
C ASP A 168 12.49 -4.78 7.44
N ASP A 169 13.18 -5.17 6.37
CA ASP A 169 14.31 -6.13 6.42
C ASP A 169 15.43 -5.60 7.31
N TYR A 170 15.75 -4.31 7.21
CA TYR A 170 16.75 -3.68 8.04
C TYR A 170 16.35 -3.67 9.52
N THR A 171 15.10 -3.32 9.81
CA THR A 171 14.56 -3.26 11.17
C THR A 171 14.52 -4.66 11.80
N LEU A 172 14.01 -5.66 11.07
CA LEU A 172 13.99 -7.05 11.53
C LEU A 172 15.41 -7.60 11.75
N GLY A 173 16.34 -7.23 10.88
CA GLY A 173 17.75 -7.60 11.04
C GLY A 173 18.39 -7.02 12.30
N LEU A 174 18.06 -5.78 12.66
CA LEU A 174 18.51 -5.18 13.92
C LEU A 174 17.92 -5.88 15.15
N LEU A 175 16.62 -6.24 15.09
CA LEU A 175 15.97 -7.01 16.16
C LEU A 175 16.58 -8.39 16.29
N THR A 176 16.85 -9.07 15.17
CA THR A 176 17.54 -10.36 15.15
C THR A 176 18.95 -10.25 15.77
N LYS A 177 19.68 -9.19 15.42
CA LYS A 177 20.99 -8.93 16.04
C LYS A 177 20.87 -8.75 17.55
N ALA A 178 19.90 -7.97 18.01
CA ALA A 178 19.71 -7.74 19.45
C ALA A 178 19.42 -9.04 20.20
N ALA A 179 18.58 -9.92 19.65
CA ALA A 179 18.29 -11.23 20.23
C ALA A 179 19.52 -12.18 20.18
N ALA A 180 20.18 -12.25 19.03
CA ALA A 180 21.32 -13.16 18.84
C ALA A 180 22.50 -12.84 19.78
N VAL A 181 22.78 -11.57 20.03
CA VAL A 181 23.86 -11.14 20.92
C VAL A 181 23.62 -11.56 22.38
N VAL A 182 22.35 -11.66 22.80
CA VAL A 182 22.00 -12.08 24.18
C VAL A 182 22.11 -13.61 24.35
N ASP A 183 21.56 -14.38 23.41
CA ASP A 183 21.30 -15.81 23.63
C ASP A 183 22.24 -16.74 22.85
N VAL A 184 22.80 -16.30 21.72
CA VAL A 184 23.47 -17.21 20.78
C VAL A 184 24.94 -16.87 20.55
N ASP A 185 25.22 -15.64 20.11
CA ASP A 185 26.55 -15.19 19.74
C ASP A 185 26.77 -13.71 20.06
N LYS A 186 27.60 -13.43 21.06
CA LYS A 186 27.96 -12.06 21.49
C LYS A 186 28.61 -11.22 20.38
N ASN A 187 29.18 -11.86 19.36
CA ASN A 187 29.86 -11.20 18.26
C ASN A 187 29.04 -11.19 16.98
N TYR A 188 27.75 -11.51 17.04
CA TYR A 188 26.89 -11.55 15.85
C TYR A 188 26.84 -10.20 15.14
N ILE A 189 27.19 -10.21 13.85
CA ILE A 189 27.16 -9.04 12.97
C ILE A 189 26.03 -9.21 11.95
N PHE A 190 25.06 -8.31 12.02
CA PHE A 190 23.98 -8.26 11.02
C PHE A 190 24.52 -7.65 9.72
N ASN A 191 24.22 -8.33 8.60
CA ASN A 191 24.47 -7.83 7.26
C ASN A 191 23.14 -7.68 6.51
N ALA A 192 22.76 -6.43 6.18
CA ALA A 192 21.52 -6.12 5.48
C ALA A 192 21.44 -6.76 4.07
N TRP A 193 22.56 -7.11 3.47
CA TRP A 193 22.66 -7.71 2.13
C TRP A 193 22.63 -9.23 2.10
N SER A 194 22.57 -9.89 3.26
CA SER A 194 22.66 -11.36 3.34
C SER A 194 21.58 -12.09 2.50
N ASN A 195 20.38 -11.54 2.41
CA ASN A 195 19.26 -12.13 1.68
C ASN A 195 19.09 -11.63 0.23
N THR A 196 19.97 -10.74 -0.26
CA THR A 196 19.80 -10.05 -1.55
C THR A 196 19.64 -11.02 -2.73
N TYR A 197 20.40 -12.11 -2.76
CA TYR A 197 20.30 -13.10 -3.85
C TYR A 197 18.94 -13.81 -3.85
N ALA A 198 18.49 -14.24 -2.68
CA ALA A 198 17.21 -14.93 -2.53
C ALA A 198 16.03 -13.99 -2.86
N MET A 199 16.08 -12.75 -2.38
CA MET A 199 15.07 -11.73 -2.67
C MET A 199 15.03 -11.36 -4.16
N SER A 200 16.18 -11.21 -4.80
CA SER A 200 16.26 -10.94 -6.25
C SER A 200 15.67 -12.09 -7.06
N ALA A 201 16.03 -13.34 -6.76
CA ALA A 201 15.45 -14.51 -7.42
C ALA A 201 13.94 -14.57 -7.21
N ALA A 202 13.48 -14.35 -5.98
CA ALA A 202 12.05 -14.30 -5.65
C ALA A 202 11.32 -13.21 -6.45
N THR A 203 11.91 -12.04 -6.65
CA THR A 203 11.34 -10.96 -7.45
C THR A 203 10.99 -11.40 -8.87
N PHE A 204 11.91 -12.05 -9.56
CA PHE A 204 11.66 -12.55 -10.92
C PHE A 204 10.61 -13.65 -10.95
N ILE A 205 10.68 -14.61 -10.02
CA ILE A 205 9.74 -15.73 -9.93
C ILE A 205 8.33 -15.20 -9.65
N ILE A 206 8.17 -14.32 -8.67
CA ILE A 206 6.88 -13.73 -8.30
C ILE A 206 6.31 -12.89 -9.43
N ALA A 207 7.13 -12.08 -10.12
CA ALA A 207 6.69 -11.29 -11.26
C ALA A 207 6.21 -12.18 -12.42
N LEU A 208 6.88 -13.31 -12.70
CA LEU A 208 6.48 -14.25 -13.73
C LEU A 208 5.16 -14.97 -13.37
N ILE A 209 5.10 -15.59 -12.20
CA ILE A 209 3.91 -16.31 -11.74
C ILE A 209 2.73 -15.36 -11.59
N GLY A 210 2.95 -14.19 -10.99
CA GLY A 210 1.93 -13.15 -10.84
C GLY A 210 1.39 -12.67 -12.18
N THR A 211 2.25 -12.54 -13.20
CA THR A 211 1.82 -12.19 -14.57
C THR A 211 0.87 -13.24 -15.14
N ILE A 212 1.20 -14.52 -14.98
CA ILE A 212 0.35 -15.61 -15.46
C ILE A 212 -1.01 -15.55 -14.75
N ILE A 213 -1.03 -15.43 -13.44
CA ILE A 213 -2.27 -15.39 -12.64
C ILE A 213 -3.12 -14.17 -13.01
N ILE A 214 -2.51 -13.00 -13.17
CA ILE A 214 -3.23 -11.75 -13.51
C ILE A 214 -3.85 -11.85 -14.90
N GLU A 215 -3.10 -12.30 -15.90
CA GLU A 215 -3.61 -12.37 -17.28
C GLU A 215 -4.64 -13.50 -17.48
N THR A 216 -4.53 -14.62 -16.74
CA THR A 216 -5.44 -15.77 -16.90
C THR A 216 -6.63 -15.75 -15.98
N VAL A 217 -6.47 -15.29 -14.74
CA VAL A 217 -7.53 -15.37 -13.71
C VAL A 217 -8.14 -14.02 -13.41
N LEU A 218 -7.33 -12.97 -13.23
CA LEU A 218 -7.82 -11.68 -12.76
C LEU A 218 -8.41 -10.84 -13.89
N LYS A 219 -7.71 -10.75 -15.01
CA LYS A 219 -8.14 -9.95 -16.17
C LYS A 219 -9.53 -10.31 -16.69
N PRO A 220 -9.93 -11.58 -16.81
CA PRO A 220 -11.30 -11.92 -17.24
C PRO A 220 -12.39 -11.48 -16.27
N LYS A 221 -12.04 -11.33 -14.97
CA LYS A 221 -12.98 -10.93 -13.91
C LYS A 221 -13.14 -9.41 -13.78
N VAL A 222 -12.18 -8.65 -14.28
CA VAL A 222 -12.23 -7.18 -14.23
C VAL A 222 -13.12 -6.69 -15.37
N LYS A 223 -14.24 -6.03 -15.03
CA LYS A 223 -15.13 -5.40 -15.99
C LYS A 223 -14.37 -4.35 -16.78
N GLU A 224 -14.60 -4.25 -18.09
CA GLU A 224 -14.08 -3.15 -18.89
C GLU A 224 -14.54 -1.83 -18.28
N SER A 225 -13.61 -0.89 -18.07
CA SER A 225 -13.99 0.44 -17.63
C SER A 225 -14.80 1.12 -18.73
N ILE A 226 -15.90 1.75 -18.33
CA ILE A 226 -16.72 2.56 -19.21
C ILE A 226 -15.80 3.57 -19.89
N LYS A 227 -15.78 3.58 -21.23
CA LYS A 227 -14.92 4.48 -22.00
C LYS A 227 -15.23 5.93 -21.61
N GLU A 228 -14.18 6.72 -21.38
CA GLU A 228 -14.24 8.15 -21.01
C GLU A 228 -15.15 9.03 -21.92
N GLU A 229 -15.65 8.50 -23.05
CA GLU A 229 -16.57 9.19 -23.96
C GLU A 229 -17.91 9.59 -23.32
N ASP A 230 -18.36 8.89 -22.28
CA ASP A 230 -19.61 9.23 -21.60
C ASP A 230 -19.45 10.37 -20.59
N GLU A 231 -18.29 10.54 -19.98
CA GLU A 231 -18.02 11.69 -19.09
C GLU A 231 -17.91 13.02 -19.85
N LEU A 232 -17.37 13.00 -21.08
CA LEU A 232 -17.32 14.17 -21.94
C LEU A 232 -18.72 14.62 -22.43
N LYS A 233 -19.67 13.72 -22.56
CA LYS A 233 -21.06 14.05 -22.89
C LYS A 233 -21.79 14.72 -21.73
N ILE A 234 -21.49 14.32 -20.50
CA ILE A 234 -22.07 14.93 -19.29
C ILE A 234 -21.53 16.35 -19.12
N SER A 235 -20.21 16.57 -19.35
CA SER A 235 -19.59 17.88 -19.31
C SER A 235 -20.14 18.85 -20.35
N LYS A 236 -20.41 18.40 -21.58
CA LYS A 236 -21.05 19.25 -22.61
C LYS A 236 -22.50 19.61 -22.28
N LYS A 237 -23.25 18.73 -21.63
CA LYS A 237 -24.61 19.04 -21.14
C LYS A 237 -24.59 20.03 -19.98
N GLY A 238 -23.60 19.93 -19.07
CA GLY A 238 -23.42 20.87 -17.97
C GLY A 238 -23.09 22.29 -18.43
N LEU A 239 -22.30 22.43 -19.49
CA LEU A 239 -21.97 23.74 -20.09
C LEU A 239 -23.15 24.40 -20.82
N LEU A 240 -24.11 23.61 -21.33
CA LEU A 240 -25.31 24.13 -21.98
C LEU A 240 -26.39 24.56 -20.98
N LEU A 241 -26.27 24.21 -19.71
CA LEU A 241 -27.20 24.62 -18.64
C LEU A 241 -26.68 25.82 -17.81
N SER A 242 -25.47 26.32 -18.10
CA SER A 242 -24.86 27.47 -17.42
C SER A 242 -24.89 28.77 -18.25
N ASN A 243 -25.53 28.74 -19.41
CA ASN A 243 -25.93 29.91 -20.21
C ASN A 243 -27.46 30.01 -20.19
#